data_8f2bade346349733e51d3d7161145777
#
_entry.id   8f2bade346349733e51d3d7161145777
#
_cell.length_a   1.000
_cell.length_b   1.000
_cell.length_c   1.000
_cell.angle_alpha   90.00
_cell.angle_beta   90.00
_cell.angle_gamma   90.00
#
_symmetry.space_group_name_H-M   'P 1'
#
loop_
_entity.id
_entity.type
_entity.pdbx_description
1 polymer ?
#
loop_
_entity_poly.entity_id
_entity_poly.type
_entity_poly.pdbx_seq_one_letter_code
_entity_poly.pdbx_strand_id
1 'polypeptide(L)'
;APRGRESASRPLASPDRGVLLEAIDAELNADAAVRDAAATLAIDAWGLRDKADAICAELAPDWPPSRQPPVDRSILRLALYEIASGRTPMKVAINEAVELAKQYAGEDSPMFINAVLDKAAARLPAPPAGETASRGEAGESPVPASSASDASPGGTRTLVDPNRWLDDALHAAES
;
A
#
# COMPACT_ATOMS: atom_id res chain seq x y z
N ALA A 1 39.04 -1.42 28.50
CA ALA A 1 38.51 -1.23 27.15
C ALA A 1 37.09 -1.77 27.08
N PRO A 2 36.05 -0.94 26.89
CA PRO A 2 34.69 -1.43 26.68
C PRO A 2 34.53 -1.87 25.22
N ARG A 3 34.19 -3.12 25.04
CA ARG A 3 33.83 -3.67 23.72
C ARG A 3 32.49 -3.08 23.33
N GLY A 4 32.47 -2.22 22.31
CA GLY A 4 31.28 -1.72 21.66
C GLY A 4 30.44 -2.90 21.16
N ARG A 5 29.22 -3.02 21.67
CA ARG A 5 28.20 -3.88 21.06
C ARG A 5 27.73 -3.16 19.80
N GLU A 6 28.32 -3.50 18.67
CA GLU A 6 27.72 -3.30 17.38
C GLU A 6 26.46 -4.15 17.34
N SER A 7 25.35 -3.50 17.66
CA SER A 7 24.03 -4.03 17.36
C SER A 7 23.83 -3.91 15.85
N ALA A 8 24.44 -4.82 15.12
CA ALA A 8 24.10 -5.02 13.72
C ALA A 8 22.61 -5.38 13.67
N SER A 9 21.79 -4.44 13.24
CA SER A 9 20.38 -4.66 12.99
C SER A 9 20.28 -5.76 11.93
N ARG A 10 20.05 -6.97 12.41
CA ARG A 10 19.79 -8.12 11.56
C ARG A 10 18.57 -7.77 10.70
N PRO A 11 18.66 -7.81 9.35
CA PRO A 11 17.52 -7.52 8.52
C PRO A 11 16.38 -8.46 8.93
N LEU A 12 15.22 -7.89 9.24
CA LEU A 12 14.05 -8.67 9.57
C LEU A 12 13.74 -9.54 8.35
N ALA A 13 13.72 -10.86 8.55
CA ALA A 13 13.36 -11.80 7.50
C ALA A 13 11.98 -11.47 6.93
N SER A 14 11.79 -11.73 5.63
CA SER A 14 10.46 -11.64 5.04
C SER A 14 9.48 -12.51 5.83
N PRO A 15 8.24 -12.04 6.04
CA PRO A 15 7.25 -12.85 6.73
C PRO A 15 7.02 -14.15 5.96
N ASP A 16 6.97 -15.26 6.68
CA ASP A 16 6.65 -16.55 6.10
C ASP A 16 5.17 -16.58 5.71
N ARG A 17 4.88 -17.01 4.47
CA ARG A 17 3.52 -17.05 3.94
C ARG A 17 2.61 -17.98 4.76
N GLY A 18 3.14 -19.10 5.23
CA GLY A 18 2.38 -20.06 6.05
C GLY A 18 1.95 -19.42 7.36
N VAL A 19 2.85 -18.74 8.05
CA VAL A 19 2.56 -18.02 9.30
C VAL A 19 1.53 -16.90 9.08
N LEU A 20 1.62 -16.18 7.96
CA LEU A 20 0.62 -15.15 7.61
C LEU A 20 -0.76 -15.75 7.36
N LEU A 21 -0.84 -16.86 6.63
CA LEU A 21 -2.11 -17.52 6.35
C LEU A 21 -2.75 -18.07 7.64
N GLU A 22 -1.97 -18.66 8.55
CA GLU A 22 -2.46 -19.11 9.86
C GLU A 22 -2.99 -17.95 10.69
N ALA A 23 -2.28 -16.80 10.70
CA ALA A 23 -2.71 -15.62 11.43
C ALA A 23 -4.01 -15.03 10.84
N ILE A 24 -4.13 -14.99 9.51
CA ILE A 24 -5.35 -14.53 8.84
C ILE A 24 -6.51 -15.48 9.09
N ASP A 25 -6.29 -16.79 9.10
CA ASP A 25 -7.32 -17.79 9.40
C ASP A 25 -7.83 -17.68 10.85
N ALA A 26 -6.94 -17.40 11.79
CA ALA A 26 -7.29 -17.25 13.20
C ALA A 26 -8.21 -16.05 13.47
N GLU A 27 -8.04 -14.96 12.70
CA GLU A 27 -8.73 -13.69 12.92
C GLU A 27 -9.92 -13.47 11.98
N LEU A 28 -9.87 -14.01 10.77
CA LEU A 28 -10.82 -13.74 9.70
C LEU A 28 -11.36 -15.03 9.11
N ASN A 29 -12.66 -15.25 9.21
CA ASN A 29 -13.35 -16.32 8.48
C ASN A 29 -13.57 -15.90 7.01
N ALA A 30 -12.46 -15.71 6.28
CA ALA A 30 -12.46 -15.25 4.89
C ALA A 30 -12.28 -16.40 3.89
N ASP A 31 -12.75 -16.20 2.67
CA ASP A 31 -12.52 -17.12 1.57
C ASP A 31 -11.03 -17.31 1.27
N ALA A 32 -10.64 -18.52 0.81
CA ALA A 32 -9.24 -18.83 0.50
C ALA A 32 -8.60 -17.84 -0.49
N ALA A 33 -9.36 -17.38 -1.47
CA ALA A 33 -8.87 -16.39 -2.44
C ALA A 33 -8.55 -15.02 -1.80
N VAL A 34 -9.38 -14.60 -0.84
CA VAL A 34 -9.17 -13.35 -0.08
C VAL A 34 -7.94 -13.45 0.81
N ARG A 35 -7.77 -14.60 1.49
CA ARG A 35 -6.60 -14.86 2.34
C ARG A 35 -5.30 -14.87 1.56
N ASP A 36 -5.29 -15.55 0.41
CA ASP A 36 -4.14 -15.60 -0.49
C ASP A 36 -3.77 -14.22 -1.04
N ALA A 37 -4.77 -13.41 -1.40
CA ALA A 37 -4.57 -12.05 -1.85
C ALA A 37 -3.99 -11.17 -0.73
N ALA A 38 -4.52 -11.28 0.49
CA ALA A 38 -4.05 -10.54 1.66
C ALA A 38 -2.60 -10.90 2.03
N ALA A 39 -2.27 -12.20 2.04
CA ALA A 39 -0.91 -12.66 2.32
C ALA A 39 0.08 -12.17 1.25
N THR A 40 -0.31 -12.19 -0.02
CA THR A 40 0.50 -11.67 -1.12
C THR A 40 0.74 -10.18 -0.96
N LEU A 41 -0.32 -9.41 -0.70
CA LEU A 41 -0.24 -7.97 -0.47
C LEU A 41 0.70 -7.62 0.68
N ALA A 42 0.60 -8.34 1.80
CA ALA A 42 1.46 -8.14 2.97
C ALA A 42 2.94 -8.43 2.67
N ILE A 43 3.23 -9.51 1.95
CA ILE A 43 4.61 -9.88 1.56
C ILE A 43 5.20 -8.85 0.61
N ASP A 44 4.43 -8.41 -0.39
CA ASP A 44 4.86 -7.43 -1.38
C ASP A 44 5.14 -6.07 -0.72
N ALA A 45 4.21 -5.59 0.13
CA ALA A 45 4.39 -4.36 0.89
C ALA A 45 5.60 -4.43 1.84
N TRP A 46 5.83 -5.59 2.47
CA TRP A 46 7.01 -5.82 3.29
C TRP A 46 8.30 -5.76 2.48
N GLY A 47 8.29 -6.26 1.26
CA GLY A 47 9.43 -6.19 0.34
C GLY A 47 9.88 -4.76 0.05
N LEU A 48 8.96 -3.80 0.07
CA LEU A 48 9.21 -2.38 -0.20
C LEU A 48 9.34 -1.51 1.07
N ARG A 49 9.32 -2.10 2.26
CA ARG A 49 9.28 -1.38 3.54
C ARG A 49 10.38 -0.34 3.71
N ASP A 50 11.60 -0.65 3.25
CA ASP A 50 12.76 0.24 3.45
C ASP A 50 12.61 1.53 2.62
N LYS A 51 12.06 1.41 1.40
CA LYS A 51 11.74 2.56 0.54
C LYS A 51 10.56 3.37 1.08
N ALA A 52 9.52 2.69 1.53
CA ALA A 52 8.37 3.35 2.17
C ALA A 52 8.79 4.10 3.44
N ASP A 53 9.65 3.50 4.25
CA ASP A 53 10.19 4.15 5.45
C ASP A 53 11.05 5.38 5.10
N ALA A 54 11.86 5.32 4.05
CA ALA A 54 12.63 6.47 3.57
C ALA A 54 11.72 7.63 3.15
N ILE A 55 10.68 7.35 2.37
CA ILE A 55 9.68 8.37 1.99
C ILE A 55 8.99 8.96 3.23
N CYS A 56 8.58 8.13 4.18
CA CYS A 56 7.96 8.61 5.41
C CYS A 56 8.92 9.49 6.23
N ALA A 57 10.21 9.16 6.28
CA ALA A 57 11.21 9.96 6.99
C ALA A 57 11.38 11.35 6.38
N GLU A 58 11.33 11.46 5.06
CA GLU A 58 11.39 12.75 4.36
C GLU A 58 10.12 13.61 4.53
N LEU A 59 8.95 12.95 4.46
CA LEU A 59 7.68 13.65 4.54
C LEU A 59 7.31 14.08 5.97
N ALA A 60 7.82 13.37 6.96
CA ALA A 60 7.60 13.63 8.39
C ALA A 60 8.91 13.54 9.19
N PRO A 61 9.88 14.47 8.99
CA PRO A 61 11.19 14.40 9.63
C PRO A 61 11.14 14.45 11.16
N ASP A 62 10.14 15.14 11.72
CA ASP A 62 9.93 15.21 13.18
C ASP A 62 9.40 13.92 13.77
N TRP A 63 8.80 13.05 12.95
CA TRP A 63 8.23 11.77 13.36
C TRP A 63 8.65 10.62 12.44
N PRO A 64 9.96 10.30 12.42
CA PRO A 64 10.50 9.28 11.51
C PRO A 64 9.97 7.88 11.85
N PRO A 65 10.04 6.91 10.93
CA PRO A 65 9.53 5.55 11.10
C PRO A 65 10.01 4.84 12.36
N SER A 66 11.22 5.14 12.83
CA SER A 66 11.76 4.57 14.08
C SER A 66 10.99 4.99 15.33
N ARG A 67 10.26 6.12 15.28
CA ARG A 67 9.45 6.67 16.38
C ARG A 67 7.96 6.40 16.21
N GLN A 68 7.53 5.98 15.02
CA GLN A 68 6.13 5.69 14.73
C GLN A 68 5.67 4.40 15.43
N PRO A 69 4.43 4.37 15.93
CA PRO A 69 3.80 3.13 16.38
C PRO A 69 3.84 2.05 15.30
N PRO A 70 3.99 0.78 15.65
CA PRO A 70 4.07 -0.30 14.65
C PRO A 70 2.87 -0.38 13.70
N VAL A 71 1.68 -0.07 14.21
CA VAL A 71 0.44 -0.08 13.41
C VAL A 71 0.46 1.04 12.38
N ASP A 72 0.75 2.27 12.78
CA ASP A 72 0.83 3.44 11.89
C ASP A 72 1.82 3.20 10.75
N ARG A 73 3.03 2.72 11.11
CA ARG A 73 4.07 2.39 10.15
C ARG A 73 3.65 1.30 9.17
N SER A 74 2.91 0.28 9.64
CA SER A 74 2.41 -0.79 8.79
C SER A 74 1.36 -0.29 7.82
N ILE A 75 0.44 0.56 8.27
CA ILE A 75 -0.57 1.20 7.42
C ILE A 75 0.07 2.08 6.36
N LEU A 76 1.06 2.91 6.73
CA LEU A 76 1.79 3.76 5.78
C LEU A 76 2.52 2.95 4.72
N ARG A 77 3.20 1.86 5.11
CA ARG A 77 3.90 0.96 4.18
C ARG A 77 2.93 0.31 3.18
N LEU A 78 1.79 -0.16 3.69
CA LEU A 78 0.75 -0.76 2.86
C LEU A 78 0.18 0.24 1.86
N ALA A 79 -0.23 1.42 2.32
CA ALA A 79 -0.82 2.46 1.46
C ALA A 79 0.17 2.94 0.39
N LEU A 80 1.44 3.17 0.74
CA LEU A 80 2.48 3.54 -0.22
C LEU A 80 2.71 2.45 -1.27
N TYR A 81 2.69 1.18 -0.85
CA TYR A 81 2.77 0.06 -1.79
C TYR A 81 1.57 0.03 -2.75
N GLU A 82 0.35 0.17 -2.26
CA GLU A 82 -0.86 0.17 -3.09
C GLU A 82 -0.87 1.31 -4.10
N ILE A 83 -0.48 2.51 -3.67
CA ILE A 83 -0.32 3.68 -4.54
C ILE A 83 0.75 3.39 -5.60
N ALA A 84 1.91 2.92 -5.20
CA ALA A 84 3.05 2.64 -6.08
C ALA A 84 2.74 1.54 -7.12
N SER A 85 1.99 0.52 -6.71
CA SER A 85 1.60 -0.58 -7.60
C SER A 85 0.51 -0.21 -8.61
N GLY A 86 -0.16 0.93 -8.43
CA GLY A 86 -1.27 1.35 -9.27
C GLY A 86 -2.49 0.42 -9.21
N ARG A 87 -2.53 -0.50 -8.26
CA ARG A 87 -3.67 -1.42 -8.07
C ARG A 87 -4.90 -0.73 -7.56
N THR A 88 -4.70 0.26 -6.71
CA THR A 88 -5.75 1.04 -6.06
C THR A 88 -5.58 2.50 -6.46
N PRO A 89 -6.67 3.19 -6.86
CA PRO A 89 -6.60 4.62 -7.09
C PRO A 89 -6.09 5.35 -5.85
N MET A 90 -5.18 6.29 -6.02
CA MET A 90 -4.49 6.99 -4.93
C MET A 90 -5.45 7.50 -3.84
N LYS A 91 -6.54 8.16 -4.22
CA LYS A 91 -7.53 8.68 -3.26
C LYS A 91 -8.22 7.56 -2.48
N VAL A 92 -8.43 6.41 -3.10
CA VAL A 92 -9.04 5.24 -2.44
C VAL A 92 -8.03 4.66 -1.44
N ALA A 93 -6.78 4.45 -1.83
CA ALA A 93 -5.73 3.94 -0.94
C ALA A 93 -5.54 4.85 0.30
N ILE A 94 -5.57 6.18 0.12
CA ILE A 94 -5.49 7.13 1.25
C ILE A 94 -6.69 6.97 2.17
N ASN A 95 -7.91 6.91 1.61
CA ASN A 95 -9.12 6.77 2.40
C ASN A 95 -9.14 5.45 3.20
N GLU A 96 -8.78 4.34 2.58
CA GLU A 96 -8.68 3.03 3.24
C GLU A 96 -7.63 3.04 4.36
N ALA A 97 -6.49 3.68 4.14
CA ALA A 97 -5.45 3.83 5.17
C ALA A 97 -5.96 4.62 6.39
N VAL A 98 -6.74 5.69 6.16
CA VAL A 98 -7.35 6.48 7.24
C VAL A 98 -8.40 5.66 7.99
N GLU A 99 -9.23 4.88 7.31
CA GLU A 99 -10.22 4.00 7.95
C GLU A 99 -9.53 2.89 8.78
N LEU A 100 -8.47 2.28 8.27
CA LEU A 100 -7.66 1.33 9.04
C LEU A 100 -7.06 1.98 10.30
N ALA A 101 -6.58 3.22 10.17
CA ALA A 101 -6.03 3.94 11.31
C ALA A 101 -7.09 4.22 12.38
N LYS A 102 -8.31 4.59 12.01
CA LYS A 102 -9.42 4.78 12.93
C LYS A 102 -9.79 3.50 13.70
N GLN A 103 -9.64 2.36 13.04
CA GLN A 103 -10.02 1.08 13.61
C GLN A 103 -8.93 0.46 14.50
N TYR A 104 -7.65 0.61 14.11
CA TYR A 104 -6.55 -0.18 14.70
C TYR A 104 -5.44 0.65 15.35
N ALA A 105 -5.42 1.97 15.15
CA ALA A 105 -4.34 2.84 15.61
C ALA A 105 -4.78 3.79 16.72
N GLY A 106 -3.90 4.70 17.13
CA GLY A 106 -4.20 5.70 18.13
C GLY A 106 -5.13 6.82 17.64
N GLU A 107 -5.69 7.60 18.55
CA GLU A 107 -6.66 8.67 18.26
C GLU A 107 -6.13 9.69 17.25
N ASP A 108 -4.85 10.06 17.34
CA ASP A 108 -4.21 11.03 16.44
C ASP A 108 -3.69 10.43 15.14
N SER A 109 -3.61 9.10 15.05
CA SER A 109 -3.02 8.39 13.91
C SER A 109 -3.74 8.64 12.58
N PRO A 110 -5.09 8.70 12.51
CA PRO A 110 -5.78 8.97 11.25
C PRO A 110 -5.38 10.31 10.62
N MET A 111 -5.25 11.34 11.44
CA MET A 111 -4.84 12.68 10.98
C MET A 111 -3.38 12.68 10.51
N PHE A 112 -2.50 12.03 11.25
CA PHE A 112 -1.09 11.90 10.89
C PHE A 112 -0.91 11.14 9.58
N ILE A 113 -1.55 9.96 9.44
CA ILE A 113 -1.48 9.12 8.25
C ILE A 113 -2.01 9.86 7.02
N ASN A 114 -3.17 10.54 7.15
CA ASN A 114 -3.70 11.36 6.05
C ASN A 114 -2.70 12.43 5.63
N ALA A 115 -2.13 13.17 6.57
CA ALA A 115 -1.20 14.25 6.26
C ALA A 115 0.08 13.76 5.56
N VAL A 116 0.60 12.58 5.94
CA VAL A 116 1.77 11.99 5.30
C VAL A 116 1.43 11.52 3.88
N LEU A 117 0.30 10.83 3.71
CA LEU A 117 -0.11 10.31 2.41
C LEU A 117 -0.55 11.41 1.43
N ASP A 118 -1.16 12.50 1.90
CA ASP A 118 -1.47 13.68 1.07
C ASP A 118 -0.18 14.35 0.57
N LYS A 119 0.84 14.48 1.43
CA LYS A 119 2.15 14.98 1.01
C LYS A 119 2.82 14.04 0.00
N ALA A 120 2.71 12.73 0.20
CA ALA A 120 3.17 11.73 -0.75
C ALA A 120 2.47 11.91 -2.09
N ALA A 121 1.15 12.00 -2.10
CA ALA A 121 0.33 12.20 -3.29
C ALA A 121 0.68 13.47 -4.08
N ALA A 122 1.06 14.53 -3.39
CA ALA A 122 1.45 15.80 -4.01
C ALA A 122 2.85 15.78 -4.64
N ARG A 123 3.75 14.93 -4.14
CA ARG A 123 5.15 14.84 -4.59
C ARG A 123 5.38 13.74 -5.59
N LEU A 124 4.63 12.66 -5.45
CA LEU A 124 4.83 11.48 -6.28
C LEU A 124 4.20 11.69 -7.66
N PRO A 125 4.88 11.29 -8.75
CA PRO A 125 4.26 11.29 -10.05
C PRO A 125 2.97 10.46 -9.98
N ALA A 126 1.92 10.95 -10.64
CA ALA A 126 0.68 10.17 -10.72
C ALA A 126 1.03 8.74 -11.17
N PRO A 127 0.57 7.69 -10.46
CA PRO A 127 0.81 6.34 -10.92
C PRO A 127 0.31 6.27 -12.36
N PRO A 128 1.04 5.58 -13.26
CA PRO A 128 0.57 5.45 -14.64
C PRO A 128 -0.84 4.91 -14.58
N ALA A 129 -1.76 5.67 -15.17
CA ALA A 129 -3.17 5.37 -15.19
C ALA A 129 -3.39 3.98 -15.79
N GLY A 130 -3.48 2.97 -14.93
CA GLY A 130 -4.24 1.81 -15.30
C GLY A 130 -5.64 2.34 -15.56
N GLU A 131 -6.18 2.15 -16.74
CA GLU A 131 -7.50 2.59 -17.12
C GLU A 131 -8.52 2.20 -16.04
N THR A 132 -8.67 3.06 -15.05
CA THR A 132 -9.84 3.02 -14.20
C THR A 132 -10.95 3.57 -15.07
N ALA A 133 -11.79 2.65 -15.54
CA ALA A 133 -13.03 2.96 -16.19
C ALA A 133 -13.67 4.17 -15.53
N SER A 134 -13.68 5.26 -16.26
CA SER A 134 -14.62 6.34 -16.13
C SER A 134 -16.01 5.73 -15.97
N ARG A 135 -16.54 5.67 -14.78
CA ARG A 135 -17.95 5.53 -14.56
C ARG A 135 -18.42 6.80 -13.89
N GLY A 136 -18.58 7.75 -14.83
CA GLY A 136 -19.22 9.01 -14.59
C GLY A 136 -20.67 8.87 -14.19
N GLU A 137 -21.13 9.93 -13.76
CA GLU A 137 -22.44 10.34 -13.32
C GLU A 137 -23.60 9.91 -14.21
N ALA A 138 -24.68 9.67 -13.50
CA ALA A 138 -26.08 9.94 -13.81
C ALA A 138 -26.78 9.16 -14.93
N GLY A 139 -27.86 8.53 -14.53
CA GLY A 139 -29.08 8.53 -15.29
C GLY A 139 -29.53 7.22 -15.93
N GLU A 140 -30.53 6.64 -15.31
CA GLU A 140 -31.68 5.97 -15.94
C GLU A 140 -31.50 4.64 -16.69
N SER A 141 -32.11 3.62 -16.11
CA SER A 141 -32.48 2.35 -16.76
C SER A 141 -33.45 2.56 -17.94
N PRO A 142 -33.62 1.62 -18.90
CA PRO A 142 -33.94 0.23 -18.67
C PRO A 142 -33.27 -0.80 -19.60
N VAL A 143 -33.33 -2.06 -19.18
CA VAL A 143 -33.00 -3.26 -19.94
C VAL A 143 -33.94 -3.52 -21.12
N PRO A 144 -33.53 -4.21 -22.24
CA PRO A 144 -33.54 -5.66 -22.22
C PRO A 144 -32.47 -6.40 -23.05
N ALA A 145 -32.18 -7.58 -22.53
CA ALA A 145 -31.84 -8.88 -23.11
C ALA A 145 -31.15 -9.05 -24.49
N SER A 146 -30.22 -10.00 -24.42
CA SER A 146 -29.77 -11.04 -25.36
C SER A 146 -28.68 -10.69 -26.37
N SER A 147 -27.56 -11.29 -26.26
CA SER A 147 -27.04 -12.44 -27.01
C SER A 147 -25.51 -12.55 -26.87
N ALA A 148 -25.10 -13.79 -26.87
CA ALA A 148 -23.79 -14.35 -26.57
C ALA A 148 -22.67 -13.98 -27.54
N SER A 149 -21.45 -14.31 -27.04
CA SER A 149 -20.20 -14.64 -27.74
C SER A 149 -19.36 -13.47 -28.23
N ASP A 150 -18.23 -13.20 -27.59
CA ASP A 150 -16.93 -13.71 -28.02
C ASP A 150 -15.86 -13.43 -26.97
N ALA A 151 -15.12 -14.46 -26.63
CA ALA A 151 -14.00 -14.42 -25.72
C ALA A 151 -12.76 -13.92 -26.45
N SER A 152 -12.12 -12.88 -25.96
CA SER A 152 -10.71 -12.59 -26.23
C SER A 152 -10.01 -12.21 -24.94
N PRO A 153 -9.11 -13.05 -24.45
CA PRO A 153 -8.25 -12.71 -23.33
C PRO A 153 -6.98 -12.05 -23.87
N GLY A 154 -6.75 -10.80 -23.61
CA GLY A 154 -5.52 -10.18 -24.10
C GLY A 154 -5.34 -8.72 -23.73
N GLY A 155 -5.77 -8.31 -22.56
CA GLY A 155 -5.32 -7.06 -21.97
C GLY A 155 -4.14 -7.33 -21.06
N THR A 156 -2.90 -7.28 -21.56
CA THR A 156 -1.69 -7.29 -20.74
C THR A 156 -1.74 -6.06 -19.84
N ARG A 157 -2.20 -6.24 -18.59
CA ARG A 157 -2.00 -5.23 -17.55
C ARG A 157 -0.50 -5.06 -17.42
N THR A 158 0.03 -3.97 -17.92
CA THR A 158 1.38 -3.54 -17.59
C THR A 158 1.39 -3.24 -16.10
N LEU A 159 1.72 -4.24 -15.30
CA LEU A 159 2.01 -4.05 -13.89
C LEU A 159 3.19 -3.08 -13.82
N VAL A 160 2.93 -1.90 -13.33
CA VAL A 160 3.97 -0.93 -13.00
C VAL A 160 4.82 -1.57 -11.92
N ASP A 161 6.13 -1.57 -12.13
CA ASP A 161 7.06 -2.01 -11.10
C ASP A 161 7.01 -1.00 -9.93
N PRO A 162 6.44 -1.37 -8.79
CA PRO A 162 6.33 -0.47 -7.65
C PRO A 162 7.68 -0.06 -7.10
N ASN A 163 8.73 -0.85 -7.32
CA ASN A 163 10.10 -0.51 -6.97
C ASN A 163 10.59 0.72 -7.74
N ARG A 164 10.35 0.74 -9.04
CA ARG A 164 10.78 1.85 -9.89
C ARG A 164 10.06 3.15 -9.50
N TRP A 165 8.76 3.07 -9.25
CA TRP A 165 7.98 4.24 -8.86
C TRP A 165 8.47 4.84 -7.53
N LEU A 166 8.78 3.99 -6.54
CA LEU A 166 9.33 4.43 -5.26
C LEU A 166 10.76 4.98 -5.39
N ASP A 167 11.57 4.46 -6.31
CA ASP A 167 12.90 4.99 -6.60
C ASP A 167 12.81 6.37 -7.26
N ASP A 168 11.93 6.53 -8.25
CA ASP A 168 11.69 7.82 -8.91
C ASP A 168 11.19 8.86 -7.89
N ALA A 169 10.37 8.43 -6.91
CA ALA A 169 9.88 9.27 -5.83
C ALA A 169 10.99 9.77 -4.90
N LEU A 170 11.91 8.91 -4.53
CA LEU A 170 13.06 9.26 -3.68
C LEU A 170 14.01 10.21 -4.41
N HIS A 171 14.26 10.04 -5.70
CA HIS A 171 15.12 10.93 -6.48
C HIS A 171 14.49 12.30 -6.77
N ALA A 172 13.17 12.40 -6.86
CA ALA A 172 12.47 13.66 -7.05
C ALA A 172 12.55 14.58 -5.82
N ALA A 173 12.86 14.03 -4.65
CA ALA A 173 12.99 14.79 -3.41
C ALA A 173 14.36 15.48 -3.24
N GLU A 174 15.38 15.08 -4.02
CA GLU A 174 16.75 15.62 -3.96
C GLU A 174 16.98 16.81 -4.92
N SER A 175 15.97 17.23 -5.69
CA SER A 175 16.05 18.32 -6.66
C SER A 175 15.31 19.57 -6.21
#